data_850d2de3c9ebc697b6a13b654d577936
#
_entry.id   850d2de3c9ebc697b6a13b654d577936
#
_cell.length_a   1.000
_cell.length_b   1.000
_cell.length_c   1.000
_cell.angle_alpha   90.00
_cell.angle_beta   90.00
_cell.angle_gamma   90.00
#
_symmetry.space_group_name_H-M   'P 1'
#
loop_
_entity.id
_entity.type
_entity.pdbx_description
1 polymer ?
#
loop_
_entity_poly.entity_id
_entity_poly.type
_entity_poly.pdbx_seq_one_letter_code
_entity_poly.pdbx_strand_id
1 'polypeptide(L)'
;MKSFVHLHVHSYYSILDGMSTIPGLIEKALANNMNAIALTDHGNMFGVKEFYNYAKKKNAAHFSEIKSVEKQLKQPELNEEQRALLNGQLQAAKSKLFKPILGCEAYVARRSRFSKDKDNPGDRSGYHLVLLAKNKKGYQNLCKLVSLGWMEGFYYRPRIDHEILEKYSEGIIASSACLGGEIHKKVESGNLEEAEQS
;
A
#
# COMPACT_ATOMS: atom_id res chain seq x y z
N MET A 1 22.54 -0.76 9.56
CA MET A 1 21.50 0.33 9.50
C MET A 1 20.14 -0.31 9.73
N LYS A 2 19.23 0.35 10.48
CA LYS A 2 17.85 -0.11 10.58
C LYS A 2 17.22 0.01 9.18
N SER A 3 16.54 -1.04 8.69
CA SER A 3 15.84 -1.00 7.41
C SER A 3 14.69 0.01 7.50
N PHE A 4 14.59 0.90 6.53
CA PHE A 4 13.50 1.87 6.40
C PHE A 4 12.62 1.49 5.21
N VAL A 5 11.31 1.71 5.31
CA VAL A 5 10.34 1.46 4.25
C VAL A 5 9.41 2.66 4.12
N HIS A 6 9.36 3.25 2.94
CA HIS A 6 8.37 4.28 2.64
C HIS A 6 6.98 3.66 2.47
N LEU A 7 6.02 4.13 3.26
CA LEU A 7 4.63 3.64 3.25
C LEU A 7 3.64 4.59 2.55
N HIS A 8 4.08 5.78 2.16
CA HIS A 8 3.28 6.79 1.46
C HIS A 8 4.09 7.33 0.28
N VAL A 9 3.82 6.84 -0.92
CA VAL A 9 4.60 7.13 -2.14
C VAL A 9 3.68 7.24 -3.34
N HIS A 10 3.92 8.25 -4.16
CA HIS A 10 3.18 8.53 -5.39
C HIS A 10 4.03 8.25 -6.62
N SER A 11 3.42 7.62 -7.62
CA SER A 11 3.97 7.47 -8.97
C SER A 11 3.34 8.49 -9.93
N TYR A 12 3.74 8.42 -11.20
CA TYR A 12 3.11 9.22 -12.26
C TYR A 12 1.62 8.95 -12.48
N TYR A 13 1.06 7.91 -11.84
CA TYR A 13 -0.40 7.70 -11.79
C TYR A 13 -1.12 8.64 -10.81
N SER A 14 -0.38 9.34 -9.95
CA SER A 14 -0.86 10.52 -9.21
C SER A 14 -0.72 11.74 -10.11
N ILE A 15 -1.63 11.85 -11.09
CA ILE A 15 -1.60 12.87 -12.15
C ILE A 15 -1.55 14.27 -11.52
N LEU A 16 -0.70 15.15 -12.03
CA LEU A 16 -0.36 16.52 -11.68
C LEU A 16 0.73 16.70 -10.63
N ASP A 17 1.01 15.74 -9.76
CA ASP A 17 2.05 15.88 -8.74
C ASP A 17 3.05 14.70 -8.66
N GLY A 18 2.69 13.51 -9.16
CA GLY A 18 3.57 12.37 -9.23
C GLY A 18 4.41 12.33 -10.51
N MET A 19 5.73 12.41 -10.39
CA MET A 19 6.65 12.31 -11.55
C MET A 19 7.43 10.99 -11.58
N SER A 20 7.44 10.23 -10.52
CA SER A 20 8.26 9.03 -10.39
C SER A 20 7.69 7.89 -11.22
N THR A 21 8.52 7.28 -12.07
CA THR A 21 8.15 6.05 -12.75
C THR A 21 8.18 4.88 -11.79
N ILE A 22 7.33 3.88 -11.99
CA ILE A 22 7.30 2.67 -11.16
C ILE A 22 8.65 1.94 -11.15
N PRO A 23 9.33 1.70 -12.29
CA PRO A 23 10.68 1.17 -12.26
C PRO A 23 11.64 2.01 -11.44
N GLY A 24 11.61 3.34 -11.61
CA GLY A 24 12.48 4.26 -10.89
C GLY A 24 12.31 4.21 -9.37
N LEU A 25 11.07 4.08 -8.87
CA LEU A 25 10.79 3.93 -7.44
C LEU A 25 11.42 2.66 -6.87
N ILE A 26 11.26 1.52 -7.55
CA ILE A 26 11.80 0.23 -7.10
C ILE A 26 13.34 0.23 -7.17
N GLU A 27 13.92 0.72 -8.26
CA GLU A 27 15.38 0.80 -8.40
C GLU A 27 15.99 1.71 -7.33
N LYS A 28 15.37 2.84 -7.06
CA LYS A 28 15.83 3.78 -6.02
C LYS A 28 15.73 3.17 -4.63
N ALA A 29 14.66 2.44 -4.32
CA ALA A 29 14.53 1.72 -3.06
C ALA A 29 15.65 0.67 -2.91
N LEU A 30 15.87 -0.17 -3.92
CA LEU A 30 16.93 -1.17 -3.92
C LEU A 30 18.33 -0.56 -3.78
N ALA A 31 18.61 0.54 -4.49
CA ALA A 31 19.88 1.26 -4.41
C ALA A 31 20.16 1.86 -3.01
N ASN A 32 19.11 2.10 -2.23
CA ASN A 32 19.21 2.56 -0.84
C ASN A 32 19.04 1.43 0.19
N ASN A 33 19.24 0.17 -0.21
CA ASN A 33 19.11 -1.00 0.65
C ASN A 33 17.72 -1.14 1.32
N MET A 34 16.66 -0.66 0.67
CA MET A 34 15.29 -0.88 1.08
C MET A 34 14.78 -2.13 0.37
N ASN A 35 14.31 -3.10 1.13
CA ASN A 35 13.75 -4.34 0.58
C ASN A 35 12.22 -4.27 0.37
N ALA A 36 11.62 -3.10 0.59
CA ALA A 36 10.20 -2.86 0.39
C ALA A 36 9.93 -1.38 0.12
N ILE A 37 8.83 -1.09 -0.57
CA ILE A 37 8.23 0.24 -0.71
C ILE A 37 6.72 0.08 -0.92
N ALA A 38 5.92 1.04 -0.47
CA ALA A 38 4.51 1.10 -0.83
C ALA A 38 4.29 1.90 -2.11
N LEU A 39 3.20 1.60 -2.82
CA LEU A 39 2.63 2.45 -3.85
C LEU A 39 1.25 2.87 -3.39
N THR A 40 1.03 4.19 -3.25
CA THR A 40 -0.18 4.78 -2.64
C THR A 40 -0.64 6.00 -3.42
N ASP A 41 -0.90 5.81 -4.72
CA ASP A 41 -1.35 6.88 -5.60
C ASP A 41 -2.68 7.51 -5.16
N HIS A 42 -2.91 8.77 -5.52
CA HIS A 42 -4.08 9.55 -5.15
C HIS A 42 -5.38 8.95 -5.71
N GLY A 43 -6.23 8.41 -4.82
CA GLY A 43 -7.57 7.94 -5.13
C GLY A 43 -7.65 6.82 -6.16
N ASN A 44 -6.54 6.18 -6.51
CA ASN A 44 -6.51 5.15 -7.53
C ASN A 44 -5.49 4.04 -7.25
N MET A 45 -5.62 2.93 -7.98
CA MET A 45 -4.70 1.78 -7.97
C MET A 45 -4.22 1.44 -9.38
N PHE A 46 -4.15 2.41 -10.30
CA PHE A 46 -3.85 2.13 -11.71
C PHE A 46 -2.44 1.59 -11.91
N GLY A 47 -1.47 2.06 -11.13
CA GLY A 47 -0.09 1.62 -11.18
C GLY A 47 0.20 0.28 -10.49
N VAL A 48 -0.72 -0.26 -9.70
CA VAL A 48 -0.47 -1.44 -8.84
C VAL A 48 -0.08 -2.68 -9.64
N LYS A 49 -0.70 -2.91 -10.80
CA LYS A 49 -0.36 -4.04 -11.68
C LYS A 49 1.08 -3.95 -12.22
N GLU A 50 1.46 -2.78 -12.70
CA GLU A 50 2.83 -2.52 -13.19
C GLU A 50 3.83 -2.68 -12.05
N PHE A 51 3.56 -2.08 -10.89
CA PHE A 51 4.38 -2.14 -9.69
C PHE A 51 4.64 -3.59 -9.23
N TYR A 52 3.59 -4.38 -9.11
CA TYR A 52 3.69 -5.79 -8.73
C TYR A 52 4.50 -6.61 -9.74
N ASN A 53 4.23 -6.42 -11.04
CA ASN A 53 4.92 -7.15 -12.10
C ASN A 53 6.41 -6.79 -12.17
N TYR A 54 6.76 -5.52 -12.00
CA TYR A 54 8.15 -5.09 -11.98
C TYR A 54 8.90 -5.64 -10.77
N ALA A 55 8.31 -5.60 -9.57
CA ALA A 55 8.86 -6.21 -8.38
C ALA A 55 9.06 -7.74 -8.55
N LYS A 56 8.07 -8.43 -9.14
CA LYS A 56 8.17 -9.87 -9.45
C LYS A 56 9.33 -10.16 -10.42
N LYS A 57 9.53 -9.32 -11.44
CA LYS A 57 10.66 -9.43 -12.37
C LYS A 57 12.01 -9.29 -11.64
N LYS A 58 12.14 -8.32 -10.73
CA LYS A 58 13.35 -8.14 -9.91
C LYS A 58 13.63 -9.34 -9.01
N ASN A 59 12.60 -9.95 -8.48
CA ASN A 59 12.70 -11.13 -7.61
C ASN A 59 12.93 -12.45 -8.36
N ALA A 60 12.93 -12.47 -9.69
CA ALA A 60 12.91 -13.72 -10.46
C ALA A 60 14.09 -14.66 -10.15
N ALA A 61 15.31 -14.11 -10.03
CA ALA A 61 16.50 -14.88 -9.68
C ALA A 61 16.39 -15.49 -8.26
N HIS A 62 15.92 -14.70 -7.29
CA HIS A 62 15.71 -15.16 -5.92
C HIS A 62 14.61 -16.21 -5.80
N PHE A 63 13.53 -16.11 -6.57
CA PHE A 63 12.51 -17.15 -6.63
C PHE A 63 13.05 -18.46 -7.21
N SER A 64 13.95 -18.40 -8.19
CA SER A 64 14.61 -19.59 -8.74
C SER A 64 15.53 -20.24 -7.70
N GLU A 65 16.31 -19.45 -6.97
CA GLU A 65 17.14 -19.90 -5.86
C GLU A 65 16.31 -20.58 -4.76
N ILE A 66 15.23 -19.90 -4.31
CA ILE A 66 14.31 -20.42 -3.29
C ILE A 66 13.73 -21.78 -3.72
N LYS A 67 13.22 -21.88 -4.95
CA LYS A 67 12.66 -23.15 -5.48
C LYS A 67 13.69 -24.27 -5.52
N SER A 68 14.94 -23.96 -5.88
CA SER A 68 16.03 -24.95 -5.90
C SER A 68 16.29 -25.49 -4.51
N VAL A 69 16.42 -24.60 -3.51
CA VAL A 69 16.67 -25.00 -2.11
C VAL A 69 15.46 -25.76 -1.53
N GLU A 70 14.23 -25.31 -1.80
CA GLU A 70 13.02 -26.03 -1.37
C GLU A 70 12.91 -27.42 -1.99
N LYS A 71 13.37 -27.61 -3.24
CA LYS A 71 13.46 -28.94 -3.86
C LYS A 71 14.49 -29.84 -3.17
N GLN A 72 15.64 -29.30 -2.80
CA GLN A 72 16.67 -30.05 -2.07
C GLN A 72 16.17 -30.46 -0.68
N LEU A 73 15.47 -29.57 0.04
CA LEU A 73 14.90 -29.85 1.37
C LEU A 73 13.86 -31.01 1.37
N LYS A 74 13.29 -31.35 0.22
CA LYS A 74 12.34 -32.48 0.09
C LYS A 74 13.03 -33.85 -0.04
N GLN A 75 14.35 -33.89 -0.17
CA GLN A 75 15.08 -35.17 -0.23
C GLN A 75 15.02 -35.88 1.13
N PRO A 76 14.64 -37.17 1.16
CA PRO A 76 14.46 -37.88 2.43
C PRO A 76 15.77 -38.21 3.16
N GLU A 77 16.88 -38.27 2.43
CA GLU A 77 18.21 -38.73 2.90
C GLU A 77 19.04 -37.65 3.62
N LEU A 78 18.48 -36.41 3.74
CA LEU A 78 19.20 -35.31 4.38
C LEU A 78 19.35 -35.54 5.89
N ASN A 79 20.63 -35.45 6.40
CA ASN A 79 20.87 -35.39 7.82
C ASN A 79 20.51 -33.99 8.42
N GLU A 80 20.53 -33.88 9.76
CA GLU A 80 20.13 -32.64 10.46
C GLU A 80 21.02 -31.44 10.10
N GLU A 81 22.33 -31.66 9.96
CA GLU A 81 23.26 -30.57 9.59
C GLU A 81 23.00 -30.04 8.20
N GLN A 82 22.76 -30.92 7.22
CA GLN A 82 22.40 -30.54 5.85
C GLN A 82 21.06 -29.79 5.79
N ARG A 83 20.07 -30.22 6.59
CA ARG A 83 18.76 -29.52 6.68
C ARG A 83 18.95 -28.14 7.30
N ALA A 84 19.75 -27.98 8.34
CA ALA A 84 20.02 -26.71 8.97
C ALA A 84 20.70 -25.74 7.98
N LEU A 85 21.72 -26.22 7.23
CA LEU A 85 22.41 -25.43 6.20
C LEU A 85 21.43 -24.95 5.11
N LEU A 86 20.61 -25.85 4.54
CA LEU A 86 19.64 -25.51 3.51
C LEU A 86 18.55 -24.55 4.02
N ASN A 87 18.10 -24.71 5.25
CA ASN A 87 17.18 -23.75 5.87
C ASN A 87 17.81 -22.37 6.04
N GLY A 88 19.09 -22.29 6.40
CA GLY A 88 19.84 -21.04 6.44
C GLY A 88 19.91 -20.37 5.05
N GLN A 89 20.23 -21.14 4.00
CA GLN A 89 20.23 -20.64 2.62
C GLN A 89 18.83 -20.16 2.18
N LEU A 90 17.79 -20.89 2.53
CA LEU A 90 16.41 -20.52 2.23
C LEU A 90 16.02 -19.19 2.87
N GLN A 91 16.35 -18.99 4.15
CA GLN A 91 16.10 -17.74 4.84
C GLN A 91 16.91 -16.58 4.24
N ALA A 92 18.18 -16.81 3.91
CA ALA A 92 19.02 -15.82 3.24
C ALA A 92 18.47 -15.42 1.86
N ALA A 93 17.99 -16.37 1.05
CA ALA A 93 17.37 -16.09 -0.23
C ALA A 93 16.04 -15.33 -0.07
N LYS A 94 15.20 -15.72 0.91
CA LYS A 94 13.93 -15.02 1.21
C LYS A 94 14.15 -13.59 1.71
N SER A 95 15.20 -13.32 2.46
CA SER A 95 15.52 -11.97 2.96
C SER A 95 15.94 -10.98 1.87
N LYS A 96 16.38 -11.48 0.71
CA LYS A 96 16.73 -10.66 -0.46
C LYS A 96 15.53 -10.25 -1.30
N LEU A 97 14.36 -10.84 -1.06
CA LEU A 97 13.16 -10.52 -1.84
C LEU A 97 12.72 -9.09 -1.60
N PHE A 98 12.52 -8.34 -2.69
CA PHE A 98 11.87 -7.04 -2.65
C PHE A 98 10.35 -7.23 -2.47
N LYS A 99 9.77 -6.57 -1.46
CA LYS A 99 8.35 -6.64 -1.12
C LYS A 99 7.60 -5.42 -1.64
N PRO A 100 6.80 -5.53 -2.70
CA PRO A 100 5.88 -4.47 -3.10
C PRO A 100 4.71 -4.42 -2.11
N ILE A 101 4.46 -3.25 -1.51
CA ILE A 101 3.33 -3.00 -0.63
C ILE A 101 2.26 -2.27 -1.44
N LEU A 102 1.11 -2.90 -1.61
CA LEU A 102 0.03 -2.37 -2.45
C LEU A 102 -0.91 -1.52 -1.60
N GLY A 103 -1.15 -0.30 -2.03
CA GLY A 103 -1.96 0.66 -1.30
C GLY A 103 -2.63 1.69 -2.19
N CYS A 104 -3.28 2.64 -1.55
CA CYS A 104 -3.89 3.82 -2.14
C CYS A 104 -3.96 4.92 -1.09
N GLU A 105 -3.68 6.16 -1.46
CA GLU A 105 -4.09 7.31 -0.67
C GLU A 105 -5.53 7.65 -1.02
N ALA A 106 -6.47 7.21 -0.19
CA ALA A 106 -7.89 7.43 -0.39
C ALA A 106 -8.30 8.84 0.05
N TYR A 107 -9.35 9.36 -0.58
CA TYR A 107 -10.04 10.57 -0.12
C TYR A 107 -11.26 10.14 0.71
N VAL A 108 -11.30 10.49 1.99
CA VAL A 108 -12.41 10.20 2.90
C VAL A 108 -13.34 11.41 2.95
N ALA A 109 -14.59 11.23 2.54
CA ALA A 109 -15.59 12.29 2.54
C ALA A 109 -15.84 12.80 3.98
N ARG A 110 -15.92 14.12 4.17
CA ARG A 110 -16.17 14.73 5.49
C ARG A 110 -17.58 14.47 6.02
N ARG A 111 -18.50 14.13 5.14
CA ARG A 111 -19.88 13.73 5.46
C ARG A 111 -20.14 12.34 4.88
N SER A 112 -20.93 12.23 3.83
CA SER A 112 -21.15 11.00 3.08
C SER A 112 -20.51 11.11 1.70
N ARG A 113 -20.08 9.98 1.13
CA ARG A 113 -19.59 9.91 -0.26
C ARG A 113 -20.61 10.41 -1.28
N PHE A 114 -21.90 10.41 -0.93
CA PHE A 114 -22.99 10.90 -1.77
C PHE A 114 -23.20 12.42 -1.66
N SER A 115 -22.62 13.09 -0.66
CA SER A 115 -22.72 14.55 -0.50
C SER A 115 -21.99 15.27 -1.62
N LYS A 116 -22.70 16.09 -2.40
CA LYS A 116 -22.18 16.81 -3.59
C LYS A 116 -22.66 18.26 -3.62
N ASP A 117 -22.63 18.91 -2.47
CA ASP A 117 -23.07 20.27 -2.30
C ASP A 117 -22.02 21.25 -2.80
N LYS A 118 -22.38 22.05 -3.82
CA LYS A 118 -21.49 23.06 -4.42
C LYS A 118 -21.14 24.21 -3.47
N ASP A 119 -22.01 24.47 -2.50
CA ASP A 119 -21.87 25.58 -1.54
C ASP A 119 -21.09 25.11 -0.29
N ASN A 120 -20.80 23.81 -0.18
CA ASN A 120 -19.94 23.24 0.86
C ASN A 120 -18.57 22.84 0.29
N PRO A 121 -17.51 23.66 0.52
CA PRO A 121 -16.16 23.32 0.03
C PRO A 121 -15.63 21.97 0.54
N GLY A 122 -16.10 21.51 1.70
CA GLY A 122 -15.73 20.21 2.27
C GLY A 122 -16.17 19.01 1.43
N ASP A 123 -17.19 19.17 0.58
CA ASP A 123 -17.66 18.10 -0.29
C ASP A 123 -16.80 17.94 -1.56
N ARG A 124 -16.01 18.96 -1.95
CA ARG A 124 -15.16 18.91 -3.16
C ARG A 124 -13.91 18.09 -2.98
N SER A 125 -13.50 17.87 -1.75
CA SER A 125 -12.32 17.09 -1.37
C SER A 125 -12.66 16.15 -0.21
N GLY A 126 -11.76 15.24 0.12
CA GLY A 126 -11.86 14.44 1.33
C GLY A 126 -10.61 14.63 2.19
N TYR A 127 -10.61 14.04 3.36
CA TYR A 127 -9.38 13.82 4.11
C TYR A 127 -8.54 12.75 3.43
N HIS A 128 -7.23 12.88 3.49
CA HIS A 128 -6.32 11.86 3.00
C HIS A 128 -6.17 10.73 4.02
N LEU A 129 -6.25 9.50 3.55
CA LEU A 129 -6.05 8.30 4.36
C LEU A 129 -5.24 7.29 3.54
N VAL A 130 -4.08 6.88 4.06
CA VAL A 130 -3.29 5.83 3.42
C VAL A 130 -3.84 4.47 3.81
N LEU A 131 -4.22 3.69 2.82
CA LEU A 131 -4.72 2.32 2.98
C LEU A 131 -3.75 1.34 2.32
N LEU A 132 -3.30 0.33 3.09
CA LEU A 132 -2.35 -0.68 2.62
C LEU A 132 -2.98 -2.07 2.74
N ALA A 133 -2.82 -2.89 1.70
CA ALA A 133 -3.27 -4.26 1.70
C ALA A 133 -2.31 -5.16 2.50
N LYS A 134 -2.77 -5.71 3.62
CA LYS A 134 -2.03 -6.65 4.46
C LYS A 134 -1.92 -8.04 3.83
N ASN A 135 -2.96 -8.46 3.11
CA ASN A 135 -3.09 -9.78 2.52
C ASN A 135 -4.02 -9.74 1.29
N LYS A 136 -4.31 -10.92 0.69
CA LYS A 136 -5.18 -11.03 -0.48
C LYS A 136 -6.59 -10.48 -0.24
N LYS A 137 -7.17 -10.72 0.94
CA LYS A 137 -8.48 -10.19 1.30
C LYS A 137 -8.46 -8.67 1.36
N GLY A 138 -7.43 -8.08 2.01
CA GLY A 138 -7.23 -6.63 2.04
C GLY A 138 -7.06 -6.03 0.66
N TYR A 139 -6.33 -6.68 -0.25
CA TYR A 139 -6.22 -6.24 -1.64
C TYR A 139 -7.59 -6.21 -2.35
N GLN A 140 -8.40 -7.25 -2.18
CA GLN A 140 -9.76 -7.30 -2.76
C GLN A 140 -10.66 -6.21 -2.18
N ASN A 141 -10.60 -5.99 -0.87
CA ASN A 141 -11.36 -4.95 -0.18
C ASN A 141 -10.89 -3.55 -0.61
N LEU A 142 -9.58 -3.34 -0.76
CA LEU A 142 -9.03 -2.07 -1.25
C LEU A 142 -9.49 -1.77 -2.68
N CYS A 143 -9.47 -2.76 -3.58
CA CYS A 143 -10.04 -2.61 -4.93
C CYS A 143 -11.52 -2.24 -4.87
N LYS A 144 -12.29 -2.85 -3.95
CA LYS A 144 -13.71 -2.55 -3.77
C LYS A 144 -13.94 -1.11 -3.29
N LEU A 145 -13.18 -0.68 -2.27
CA LEU A 145 -13.24 0.69 -1.74
C LEU A 145 -12.94 1.73 -2.82
N VAL A 146 -11.83 1.56 -3.54
CA VAL A 146 -11.43 2.48 -4.62
C VAL A 146 -12.50 2.52 -5.72
N SER A 147 -13.04 1.35 -6.12
CA SER A 147 -14.10 1.28 -7.13
C SER A 147 -15.37 2.02 -6.68
N LEU A 148 -15.81 1.84 -5.43
CA LEU A 148 -16.97 2.56 -4.88
C LEU A 148 -16.70 4.06 -4.80
N GLY A 149 -15.50 4.48 -4.45
CA GLY A 149 -15.09 5.89 -4.49
C GLY A 149 -15.30 6.52 -5.88
N TRP A 150 -14.95 5.80 -6.94
CA TRP A 150 -15.14 6.25 -8.31
C TRP A 150 -16.59 6.19 -8.77
N MET A 151 -17.31 5.12 -8.45
CA MET A 151 -18.67 4.89 -8.94
C MET A 151 -19.74 5.72 -8.22
N GLU A 152 -19.61 5.86 -6.90
CA GLU A 152 -20.62 6.48 -6.03
C GLU A 152 -20.14 7.83 -5.48
N GLY A 153 -18.88 7.90 -5.05
CA GLY A 153 -18.32 9.02 -4.30
C GLY A 153 -17.65 10.10 -5.14
N PHE A 154 -17.62 9.98 -6.46
CA PHE A 154 -16.93 10.95 -7.30
C PHE A 154 -17.63 12.32 -7.29
N TYR A 155 -16.90 13.31 -6.76
CA TYR A 155 -17.22 14.72 -6.86
C TYR A 155 -15.92 15.52 -6.74
N TYR A 156 -15.35 15.97 -7.85
CA TYR A 156 -13.98 16.46 -8.01
C TYR A 156 -12.90 15.42 -7.69
N ARG A 157 -13.11 14.55 -6.68
CA ARG A 157 -12.23 13.46 -6.25
C ARG A 157 -13.05 12.19 -6.02
N PRO A 158 -12.47 11.00 -6.20
CA PRO A 158 -13.12 9.73 -5.85
C PRO A 158 -13.08 9.53 -4.33
N ARG A 159 -14.20 9.79 -3.65
CA ARG A 159 -14.27 9.76 -2.19
C ARG A 159 -14.92 8.48 -1.68
N ILE A 160 -14.30 7.87 -0.69
CA ILE A 160 -14.92 6.86 0.17
C ILE A 160 -15.49 7.57 1.41
N ASP A 161 -16.20 6.85 2.28
CA ASP A 161 -16.61 7.33 3.59
C ASP A 161 -16.43 6.25 4.66
N HIS A 162 -16.66 6.59 5.93
CA HIS A 162 -16.49 5.67 7.05
C HIS A 162 -17.40 4.43 6.94
N GLU A 163 -18.61 4.58 6.38
CA GLU A 163 -19.55 3.46 6.19
C GLU A 163 -18.93 2.33 5.36
N ILE A 164 -18.41 2.65 4.17
CA ILE A 164 -17.81 1.60 3.32
C ILE A 164 -16.41 1.20 3.80
N LEU A 165 -15.70 2.10 4.47
CA LEU A 165 -14.39 1.78 5.05
C LEU A 165 -14.55 0.73 6.16
N GLU A 166 -15.49 0.88 7.07
CA GLU A 166 -15.81 -0.11 8.10
C GLU A 166 -16.20 -1.45 7.47
N LYS A 167 -17.12 -1.43 6.51
CA LYS A 167 -17.61 -2.63 5.81
C LYS A 167 -16.51 -3.44 5.11
N TYR A 168 -15.48 -2.78 4.59
CA TYR A 168 -14.41 -3.40 3.81
C TYR A 168 -13.02 -3.27 4.47
N SER A 169 -12.97 -3.11 5.80
CA SER A 169 -11.72 -2.92 6.57
C SER A 169 -10.86 -4.17 6.70
N GLU A 170 -11.46 -5.37 6.58
CA GLU A 170 -10.74 -6.64 6.78
C GLU A 170 -9.50 -6.76 5.89
N GLY A 171 -8.34 -6.97 6.53
CA GLY A 171 -7.06 -7.14 5.83
C GLY A 171 -6.45 -5.84 5.30
N ILE A 172 -6.97 -4.67 5.72
CA ILE A 172 -6.43 -3.35 5.44
C ILE A 172 -5.68 -2.81 6.67
N ILE A 173 -4.59 -2.11 6.44
CA ILE A 173 -3.89 -1.30 7.41
C ILE A 173 -4.11 0.16 7.00
N ALA A 174 -4.57 0.99 7.93
CA ALA A 174 -4.74 2.43 7.72
C ALA A 174 -3.61 3.21 8.41
N SER A 175 -3.26 4.35 7.83
CA SER A 175 -2.34 5.34 8.39
C SER A 175 -2.91 6.74 8.15
N SER A 176 -2.67 7.66 9.08
CA SER A 176 -3.21 9.04 9.08
C SER A 176 -2.76 9.91 7.90
N ALA A 177 -2.02 9.35 6.97
CA ALA A 177 -1.51 9.97 5.74
C ALA A 177 -0.57 11.17 6.00
N CYS A 178 -0.93 12.35 5.51
CA CYS A 178 -0.14 13.57 5.49
C CYS A 178 -0.90 14.74 6.14
N LEU A 179 -0.47 15.98 5.87
CA LEU A 179 -1.15 17.21 6.35
C LEU A 179 -2.61 17.33 5.89
N GLY A 180 -3.00 16.58 4.86
CA GLY A 180 -4.40 16.46 4.39
C GLY A 180 -5.24 15.46 5.17
N GLY A 181 -4.66 14.71 6.10
CA GLY A 181 -5.33 13.70 6.90
C GLY A 181 -6.34 14.28 7.90
N GLU A 182 -7.36 13.47 8.26
CA GLU A 182 -8.43 13.89 9.18
C GLU A 182 -7.88 14.26 10.56
N ILE A 183 -7.09 13.38 11.16
CA ILE A 183 -6.49 13.59 12.48
C ILE A 183 -5.66 14.88 12.48
N HIS A 184 -4.80 15.06 11.47
CA HIS A 184 -3.97 16.26 11.38
C HIS A 184 -4.83 17.54 11.30
N LYS A 185 -5.86 17.56 10.45
CA LYS A 185 -6.75 18.71 10.28
C LYS A 185 -7.54 19.05 11.55
N LYS A 186 -7.97 18.03 12.31
CA LYS A 186 -8.63 18.24 13.60
C LYS A 186 -7.67 18.80 14.65
N VAL A 187 -6.44 18.29 14.72
CA VAL A 187 -5.39 18.84 15.60
C VAL A 187 -5.07 20.29 15.23
N GLU A 188 -4.86 20.59 13.94
CA GLU A 188 -4.56 21.96 13.46
C GLU A 188 -5.68 22.96 13.80
N SER A 189 -6.95 22.51 13.80
CA SER A 189 -8.10 23.34 14.18
C SER A 189 -8.36 23.42 15.70
N GLY A 190 -7.55 22.76 16.52
CA GLY A 190 -7.70 22.74 17.98
C GLY A 190 -8.72 21.73 18.51
N ASN A 191 -9.31 20.89 17.64
CA ASN A 191 -10.34 19.90 18.02
C ASN A 191 -9.68 18.59 18.46
N LEU A 192 -8.95 18.61 19.58
CA LEU A 192 -8.16 17.46 20.04
C LEU A 192 -9.03 16.24 20.40
N GLU A 193 -10.17 16.45 21.06
CA GLU A 193 -11.10 15.37 21.42
C GLU A 193 -11.64 14.65 20.17
N GLU A 194 -12.01 15.40 19.13
CA GLU A 194 -12.45 14.80 17.87
C GLU A 194 -11.30 14.08 17.12
N ALA A 195 -10.07 14.57 17.28
CA ALA A 195 -8.90 13.92 16.69
C ALA A 195 -8.58 12.56 17.34
N GLU A 196 -8.82 12.44 18.65
CA GLU A 196 -8.65 11.16 19.37
C GLU A 196 -9.72 10.12 19.00
N GLN A 197 -10.91 10.58 18.58
CA GLN A 197 -12.04 9.71 18.20
C GLN A 197 -12.00 9.28 16.73
N SER A 198 -11.06 9.83 15.94
CA SER A 198 -10.90 9.52 14.53
C SER A 198 -10.05 8.27 14.32
#